data_5446f79a0d966648634eaf4d4fa4560c
#
_entry.id   5446f79a0d966648634eaf4d4fa4560c
#
_cell.length_a   1.000
_cell.length_b   1.000
_cell.length_c   1.000
_cell.angle_alpha   90.00
_cell.angle_beta   90.00
_cell.angle_gamma   90.00
#
_symmetry.space_group_name_H-M   'P 1'
#
loop_
_entity.id
_entity.type
_entity.pdbx_description
1 polymer ?
#
loop_
_entity_poly.entity_id
_entity_poly.type
_entity_poly.pdbx_seq_one_letter_code
_entity_poly.pdbx_strand_id
1 'polypeptide(L)'
;MSVQDVIKKSILESGAFDGASLTNIALGLVTAVIMGAIIYAVYSKFYVGVIYSRSFAITLVGMTVLTAMVTLAISTNIVISLGMVGALSIVRFRTAVKDPMDLLYLFWSITTGITAGAGMYLLVLIAAVVMILMIVLFYHKQQKGRIYIAVIHYTTDEAGDNIIRAFGKMKYFVKSKTCRKEKTELSVEVYCKSNDLFFMDKIREIDGVEDATLIQYNGEYHG
;
A
#
# COMPACT_ATOMS: atom_id res chain seq x y z
N MET A 1 -16.80 -24.29 38.23
CA MET A 1 -15.36 -24.03 38.06
C MET A 1 -15.12 -22.56 38.30
N SER A 2 -14.37 -22.22 39.33
CA SER A 2 -14.01 -20.83 39.61
C SER A 2 -12.94 -20.35 38.61
N VAL A 3 -12.93 -19.07 38.28
CA VAL A 3 -11.88 -18.44 37.44
C VAL A 3 -10.49 -18.73 38.05
N GLN A 4 -10.39 -18.79 39.38
CA GLN A 4 -9.17 -19.15 40.09
C GLN A 4 -8.73 -20.60 39.83
N ASP A 5 -9.67 -21.54 39.69
CA ASP A 5 -9.33 -22.94 39.39
C ASP A 5 -8.83 -23.13 37.98
N VAL A 6 -9.35 -22.34 37.00
CA VAL A 6 -8.89 -22.34 35.62
C VAL A 6 -7.48 -21.75 35.54
N ILE A 7 -7.24 -20.61 36.23
CA ILE A 7 -5.91 -19.97 36.26
C ILE A 7 -4.89 -20.91 36.97
N LYS A 8 -5.26 -21.51 38.10
CA LYS A 8 -4.38 -22.41 38.84
C LYS A 8 -4.05 -23.68 38.04
N LYS A 9 -5.05 -24.25 37.33
CA LYS A 9 -4.87 -25.41 36.47
C LYS A 9 -3.98 -25.06 35.28
N SER A 10 -4.18 -23.90 34.67
CA SER A 10 -3.35 -23.37 33.56
C SER A 10 -1.90 -23.10 33.98
N ILE A 11 -1.68 -22.60 35.21
CA ILE A 11 -0.34 -22.40 35.79
C ILE A 11 0.37 -23.71 36.13
N LEU A 12 -0.37 -24.70 36.61
CA LEU A 12 0.18 -26.01 36.95
C LEU A 12 0.44 -26.91 35.74
N GLU A 13 -0.37 -26.76 34.67
CA GLU A 13 -0.17 -27.43 33.38
C GLU A 13 0.86 -26.71 32.48
N SER A 14 1.17 -25.45 32.78
CA SER A 14 2.26 -24.70 32.11
C SER A 14 3.65 -25.00 32.70
N GLY A 15 3.89 -26.23 33.12
CA GLY A 15 5.23 -26.76 33.29
C GLY A 15 5.96 -26.64 31.97
N ALA A 16 6.71 -25.55 31.85
CA ALA A 16 7.80 -25.30 30.92
C ALA A 16 7.80 -26.10 29.61
N PHE A 17 7.62 -25.44 28.48
CA PHE A 17 8.04 -25.86 27.11
C PHE A 17 7.65 -27.30 26.63
N ASP A 18 6.92 -28.08 27.44
CA ASP A 18 6.58 -29.48 27.11
C ASP A 18 5.40 -29.65 26.15
N GLY A 19 4.71 -28.57 25.79
CA GLY A 19 3.54 -28.61 24.90
C GLY A 19 3.80 -28.17 23.45
N ALA A 20 4.78 -27.34 23.23
CA ALA A 20 5.15 -26.93 21.86
C ALA A 20 6.43 -27.67 21.47
N SER A 21 6.29 -28.78 20.74
CA SER A 21 7.46 -29.45 20.12
C SER A 21 8.31 -28.42 19.42
N LEU A 22 9.64 -28.46 19.63
CA LEU A 22 10.62 -27.59 18.97
C LEU A 22 10.37 -27.53 17.44
N THR A 23 9.87 -28.62 16.89
CA THR A 23 9.45 -28.73 15.47
C THR A 23 8.31 -27.80 15.11
N ASN A 24 7.29 -27.64 15.98
CA ASN A 24 6.16 -26.74 15.70
C ASN A 24 6.58 -25.26 15.76
N ILE A 25 7.46 -24.92 16.69
CA ILE A 25 8.04 -23.57 16.77
C ILE A 25 8.86 -23.28 15.51
N ALA A 26 9.72 -24.20 15.12
CA ALA A 26 10.55 -24.05 13.92
C ALA A 26 9.70 -23.95 12.64
N LEU A 27 8.68 -24.81 12.50
CA LEU A 27 7.74 -24.78 11.37
C LEU A 27 6.95 -23.45 11.32
N GLY A 28 6.48 -22.96 12.46
CA GLY A 28 5.76 -21.68 12.54
C GLY A 28 6.64 -20.50 12.09
N LEU A 29 7.90 -20.46 12.55
CA LEU A 29 8.84 -19.40 12.15
C LEU A 29 9.27 -19.52 10.70
N VAL A 30 9.57 -20.70 10.21
CA VAL A 30 9.95 -20.94 8.79
C VAL A 30 8.79 -20.54 7.87
N THR A 31 7.58 -20.95 8.19
CA THR A 31 6.39 -20.50 7.41
C THR A 31 6.19 -19.00 7.46
N ALA A 32 6.40 -18.37 8.59
CA ALA A 32 6.30 -16.91 8.70
C ALA A 32 7.33 -16.18 7.83
N VAL A 33 8.58 -16.67 7.79
CA VAL A 33 9.65 -16.11 6.93
C VAL A 33 9.31 -16.30 5.45
N ILE A 34 8.91 -17.50 5.05
CA ILE A 34 8.54 -17.80 3.66
C ILE A 34 7.37 -16.93 3.21
N MET A 35 6.33 -16.83 4.03
CA MET A 35 5.16 -16.03 3.71
C MET A 35 5.47 -14.53 3.71
N GLY A 36 6.30 -14.06 4.64
CA GLY A 36 6.81 -12.69 4.64
C GLY A 36 7.58 -12.36 3.36
N ALA A 37 8.42 -13.29 2.87
CA ALA A 37 9.13 -13.13 1.60
C ALA A 37 8.16 -13.10 0.40
N ILE A 38 7.08 -13.90 0.41
CA ILE A 38 6.04 -13.84 -0.61
C ILE A 38 5.33 -12.49 -0.59
N ILE A 39 4.95 -11.98 0.58
CA ILE A 39 4.32 -10.66 0.73
C ILE A 39 5.26 -9.56 0.21
N TYR A 40 6.55 -9.63 0.54
CA TYR A 40 7.57 -8.73 0.01
C TYR A 40 7.62 -8.75 -1.52
N ALA A 41 7.65 -9.93 -2.13
CA ALA A 41 7.69 -10.09 -3.58
C ALA A 41 6.43 -9.54 -4.26
N VAL A 42 5.25 -9.81 -3.68
CA VAL A 42 3.97 -9.28 -4.18
C VAL A 42 3.93 -7.75 -4.05
N TYR A 43 4.32 -7.21 -2.90
CA TYR A 43 4.40 -5.77 -2.68
C TYR A 43 5.34 -5.11 -3.69
N SER A 44 6.56 -5.62 -3.87
CA SER A 44 7.53 -5.03 -4.79
C SER A 44 7.09 -5.07 -6.26
N LYS A 45 6.29 -6.08 -6.66
CA LYS A 45 5.84 -6.26 -8.05
C LYS A 45 4.52 -5.55 -8.37
N PHE A 46 3.59 -5.50 -7.43
CA PHE A 46 2.22 -5.00 -7.64
C PHE A 46 1.93 -3.69 -6.88
N TYR A 47 2.97 -3.02 -6.40
CA TYR A 47 2.80 -1.73 -5.76
C TYR A 47 2.35 -0.66 -6.76
N VAL A 48 1.28 0.06 -6.45
CA VAL A 48 0.67 1.11 -7.30
C VAL A 48 0.63 2.46 -6.57
N GLY A 49 1.24 2.55 -5.39
CA GLY A 49 1.28 3.79 -4.59
C GLY A 49 2.23 4.85 -5.15
N VAL A 50 2.22 6.02 -4.52
CA VAL A 50 2.96 7.22 -4.95
C VAL A 50 4.47 7.03 -4.88
N ILE A 51 4.98 6.41 -3.81
CA ILE A 51 6.41 6.20 -3.60
C ILE A 51 6.67 4.79 -3.08
N TYR A 52 7.32 3.97 -3.87
CA TYR A 52 7.79 2.66 -3.41
C TYR A 52 8.85 2.81 -2.32
N SER A 53 8.57 2.30 -1.12
CA SER A 53 9.51 2.29 0.00
C SER A 53 10.09 0.90 0.23
N ARG A 54 11.37 0.73 -0.09
CA ARG A 54 12.09 -0.52 0.17
C ARG A 54 12.16 -0.85 1.67
N SER A 55 12.27 0.17 2.51
CA SER A 55 12.25 0.01 3.97
C SER A 55 10.93 -0.56 4.45
N PHE A 56 9.81 -0.07 3.92
CA PHE A 56 8.49 -0.58 4.25
C PHE A 56 8.31 -2.04 3.80
N ALA A 57 8.78 -2.39 2.61
CA ALA A 57 8.75 -3.77 2.12
C ALA A 57 9.48 -4.75 3.07
N ILE A 58 10.64 -4.35 3.59
CA ILE A 58 11.39 -5.15 4.58
C ILE A 58 10.63 -5.23 5.91
N THR A 59 9.98 -4.13 6.33
CA THR A 59 9.16 -4.09 7.54
C THR A 59 8.02 -5.11 7.49
N LEU A 60 7.40 -5.35 6.33
CA LEU A 60 6.34 -6.36 6.18
C LEU A 60 6.84 -7.77 6.54
N VAL A 61 8.06 -8.14 6.10
CA VAL A 61 8.67 -9.43 6.47
C VAL A 61 8.91 -9.49 7.97
N GLY A 62 9.50 -8.42 8.55
CA GLY A 62 9.74 -8.33 9.98
C GLY A 62 8.45 -8.44 10.79
N MET A 63 7.36 -7.77 10.37
CA MET A 63 6.06 -7.83 11.03
C MET A 63 5.46 -9.24 11.00
N THR A 64 5.57 -9.96 9.88
CA THR A 64 5.10 -11.35 9.79
C THR A 64 5.82 -12.25 10.78
N VAL A 65 7.14 -12.12 10.88
CA VAL A 65 7.94 -12.92 11.83
C VAL A 65 7.66 -12.53 13.28
N LEU A 66 7.63 -11.23 13.58
CA LEU A 66 7.34 -10.74 14.93
C LEU A 66 5.97 -11.18 15.44
N THR A 67 4.94 -11.08 14.61
CA THR A 67 3.59 -11.49 15.01
C THR A 67 3.48 -13.01 15.17
N ALA A 68 4.21 -13.79 14.37
CA ALA A 68 4.30 -15.24 14.57
C ALA A 68 4.99 -15.59 15.90
N MET A 69 6.09 -14.92 16.25
CA MET A 69 6.77 -15.10 17.54
C MET A 69 5.86 -14.73 18.72
N VAL A 70 5.15 -13.61 18.61
CA VAL A 70 4.18 -13.17 19.63
C VAL A 70 3.09 -14.22 19.81
N THR A 71 2.52 -14.74 18.72
CA THR A 71 1.46 -15.74 18.76
C THR A 71 1.95 -17.06 19.37
N LEU A 72 3.16 -17.50 19.01
CA LEU A 72 3.79 -18.68 19.62
C LEU A 72 4.00 -18.48 21.13
N ALA A 73 4.48 -17.31 21.56
CA ALA A 73 4.66 -17.00 22.98
C ALA A 73 3.31 -16.96 23.74
N ILE A 74 2.25 -16.41 23.11
CA ILE A 74 0.90 -16.36 23.68
C ILE A 74 0.32 -17.78 23.85
N SER A 75 0.54 -18.66 22.89
CA SER A 75 0.01 -20.02 22.93
C SER A 75 0.59 -20.89 24.06
N THR A 76 1.77 -20.52 24.56
CA THR A 76 2.45 -21.25 25.62
C THR A 76 2.03 -20.82 27.04
N ASN A 77 1.58 -19.56 27.24
CA ASN A 77 1.25 -19.06 28.57
C ASN A 77 0.25 -17.90 28.53
N ILE A 78 -0.92 -18.08 29.17
CA ILE A 78 -2.00 -17.10 29.27
C ILE A 78 -1.56 -15.80 29.98
N VAL A 79 -0.69 -15.91 30.96
CA VAL A 79 -0.21 -14.75 31.74
C VAL A 79 0.66 -13.85 30.86
N ILE A 80 1.54 -14.44 30.02
CA ILE A 80 2.35 -13.73 29.03
C ILE A 80 1.44 -13.07 27.98
N SER A 81 0.39 -13.78 27.56
CA SER A 81 -0.63 -13.30 26.64
C SER A 81 -1.27 -11.98 27.10
N LEU A 82 -1.76 -11.94 28.32
CA LEU A 82 -2.37 -10.74 28.94
C LEU A 82 -1.37 -9.58 29.06
N GLY A 83 -0.14 -9.88 29.50
CA GLY A 83 0.93 -8.88 29.59
C GLY A 83 1.31 -8.29 28.24
N MET A 84 1.36 -9.11 27.20
CA MET A 84 1.74 -8.66 25.84
C MET A 84 0.65 -7.83 25.18
N VAL A 85 -0.63 -8.19 25.32
CA VAL A 85 -1.77 -7.37 24.87
C VAL A 85 -1.74 -6.00 25.56
N GLY A 86 -1.48 -5.97 26.86
CA GLY A 86 -1.31 -4.73 27.61
C GLY A 86 -0.14 -3.88 27.10
N ALA A 87 1.02 -4.47 26.86
CA ALA A 87 2.20 -3.78 26.35
C ALA A 87 1.98 -3.23 24.93
N LEU A 88 1.36 -4.02 24.03
CA LEU A 88 1.07 -3.59 22.66
C LEU A 88 0.05 -2.45 22.61
N SER A 89 -0.87 -2.36 23.56
CA SER A 89 -1.87 -1.28 23.63
C SER A 89 -1.27 0.10 23.93
N ILE A 90 -0.06 0.14 24.51
CA ILE A 90 0.66 1.38 24.84
C ILE A 90 1.43 1.91 23.63
N VAL A 91 1.73 1.05 22.64
CA VAL A 91 2.48 1.44 21.43
C VAL A 91 1.62 2.30 20.54
N ARG A 92 1.91 3.60 20.53
CA ARG A 92 1.24 4.57 19.66
C ARG A 92 2.14 4.94 18.49
N PHE A 93 1.73 4.58 17.28
CA PHE A 93 2.38 5.06 16.07
C PHE A 93 2.06 6.55 15.87
N ARG A 94 3.10 7.37 15.75
CA ARG A 94 2.96 8.81 15.48
C ARG A 94 3.07 9.16 13.99
N THR A 95 3.54 8.23 13.17
CA THR A 95 3.65 8.39 11.72
C THR A 95 2.37 7.93 11.06
N ALA A 96 1.70 8.82 10.34
CA ALA A 96 0.55 8.46 9.53
C ALA A 96 1.01 7.60 8.34
N VAL A 97 0.42 6.42 8.18
CA VAL A 97 0.55 5.65 6.94
C VAL A 97 -0.31 6.36 5.91
N LYS A 98 0.33 6.97 4.90
CA LYS A 98 -0.35 7.85 3.95
C LYS A 98 -1.10 7.07 2.86
N ASP A 99 -0.59 5.90 2.48
CA ASP A 99 -1.15 5.11 1.39
C ASP A 99 -2.07 4.01 1.96
N PRO A 100 -3.36 3.94 1.55
CA PRO A 100 -4.27 2.88 1.95
C PRO A 100 -3.80 1.47 1.56
N MET A 101 -3.03 1.36 0.46
CA MET A 101 -2.48 0.07 0.02
C MET A 101 -1.40 -0.44 0.99
N ASP A 102 -0.60 0.44 1.56
CA ASP A 102 0.40 0.07 2.58
C ASP A 102 -0.26 -0.53 3.82
N LEU A 103 -1.41 0.02 4.24
CA LEU A 103 -2.20 -0.55 5.34
C LEU A 103 -2.70 -1.96 5.02
N LEU A 104 -3.16 -2.21 3.79
CA LEU A 104 -3.61 -3.53 3.37
C LEU A 104 -2.49 -4.57 3.49
N TYR A 105 -1.29 -4.25 2.97
CA TYR A 105 -0.13 -5.13 3.07
C TYR A 105 0.33 -5.34 4.52
N LEU A 106 0.27 -4.29 5.34
CA LEU A 106 0.61 -4.36 6.76
C LEU A 106 -0.33 -5.31 7.51
N PHE A 107 -1.65 -5.16 7.33
CA PHE A 107 -2.63 -6.05 7.94
C PHE A 107 -2.50 -7.49 7.43
N TRP A 108 -2.23 -7.68 6.15
CA TRP A 108 -1.97 -9.01 5.60
C TRP A 108 -0.75 -9.66 6.25
N SER A 109 0.36 -8.92 6.43
CA SER A 109 1.56 -9.45 7.10
C SER A 109 1.31 -9.83 8.54
N ILE A 110 0.59 -8.99 9.32
CA ILE A 110 0.22 -9.26 10.70
C ILE A 110 -0.65 -10.50 10.80
N THR A 111 -1.73 -10.58 10.02
CA THR A 111 -2.67 -11.71 10.02
C THR A 111 -1.97 -13.02 9.64
N THR A 112 -1.10 -12.97 8.62
CA THR A 112 -0.31 -14.12 8.18
C THR A 112 0.62 -14.62 9.28
N GLY A 113 1.28 -13.71 10.01
CA GLY A 113 2.13 -14.08 11.14
C GLY A 113 1.34 -14.70 12.28
N ILE A 114 0.19 -14.12 12.65
CA ILE A 114 -0.69 -14.69 13.69
C ILE A 114 -1.13 -16.10 13.33
N THR A 115 -1.60 -16.32 12.11
CA THR A 115 -2.10 -17.64 11.68
C THR A 115 -0.97 -18.67 11.52
N ALA A 116 0.23 -18.26 11.07
CA ALA A 116 1.40 -19.11 11.03
C ALA A 116 1.87 -19.52 12.44
N GLY A 117 1.92 -18.57 13.38
CA GLY A 117 2.25 -18.83 14.78
C GLY A 117 1.23 -19.71 15.49
N ALA A 118 -0.05 -19.62 15.10
CA ALA A 118 -1.11 -20.51 15.61
C ALA A 118 -1.07 -21.93 15.00
N GLY A 119 -0.13 -22.24 14.08
CA GLY A 119 -0.01 -23.54 13.44
C GLY A 119 -1.06 -23.82 12.35
N MET A 120 -1.83 -22.81 11.92
CA MET A 120 -2.89 -22.95 10.91
C MET A 120 -2.32 -22.79 9.48
N TYR A 121 -1.38 -23.63 9.08
CA TYR A 121 -0.63 -23.50 7.82
C TYR A 121 -1.51 -23.55 6.58
N LEU A 122 -2.55 -24.40 6.59
CA LEU A 122 -3.50 -24.48 5.47
C LEU A 122 -4.26 -23.17 5.26
N LEU A 123 -4.68 -22.54 6.37
CA LEU A 123 -5.37 -21.25 6.33
C LEU A 123 -4.44 -20.14 5.75
N VAL A 124 -3.18 -20.14 6.16
CA VAL A 124 -2.17 -19.20 5.65
C VAL A 124 -2.05 -19.32 4.13
N LEU A 125 -1.97 -20.54 3.59
CA LEU A 125 -1.85 -20.77 2.15
C LEU A 125 -3.11 -20.33 1.39
N ILE A 126 -4.28 -20.71 1.87
CA ILE A 126 -5.56 -20.32 1.22
C ILE A 126 -5.71 -18.80 1.25
N ALA A 127 -5.48 -18.17 2.38
CA ALA A 127 -5.57 -16.72 2.52
C ALA A 127 -4.59 -16.00 1.59
N ALA A 128 -3.35 -16.51 1.46
CA ALA A 128 -2.36 -15.94 0.55
C ALA A 128 -2.81 -16.00 -0.92
N VAL A 129 -3.34 -17.14 -1.36
CA VAL A 129 -3.86 -17.29 -2.73
C VAL A 129 -5.00 -16.30 -2.99
N VAL A 130 -5.94 -16.17 -2.06
CA VAL A 130 -7.06 -15.23 -2.16
C VAL A 130 -6.55 -13.79 -2.25
N MET A 131 -5.62 -13.39 -1.37
CA MET A 131 -5.05 -12.04 -1.35
C MET A 131 -4.28 -11.72 -2.64
N ILE A 132 -3.45 -12.64 -3.12
CA ILE A 132 -2.71 -12.47 -4.38
C ILE A 132 -3.67 -12.31 -5.55
N LEU A 133 -4.68 -13.19 -5.64
CA LEU A 133 -5.68 -13.13 -6.70
C LEU A 133 -6.43 -11.81 -6.69
N MET A 134 -6.84 -11.33 -5.52
CA MET A 134 -7.51 -10.04 -5.34
C MET A 134 -6.60 -8.88 -5.81
N ILE A 135 -5.35 -8.84 -5.36
CA ILE A 135 -4.39 -7.80 -5.72
C ILE A 135 -4.15 -7.80 -7.24
N VAL A 136 -3.94 -8.95 -7.85
CA VAL A 136 -3.72 -9.08 -9.30
C VAL A 136 -4.93 -8.60 -10.10
N LEU A 137 -6.14 -8.97 -9.69
CA LEU A 137 -7.37 -8.53 -10.35
C LEU A 137 -7.54 -7.00 -10.31
N PHE A 138 -7.30 -6.39 -9.15
CA PHE A 138 -7.40 -4.93 -9.01
C PHE A 138 -6.25 -4.21 -9.73
N TYR A 139 -5.04 -4.75 -9.69
CA TYR A 139 -3.90 -4.21 -10.41
C TYR A 139 -4.15 -4.10 -11.91
N HIS A 140 -4.68 -5.15 -12.54
CA HIS A 140 -5.03 -5.12 -13.97
C HIS A 140 -6.13 -4.12 -14.31
N LYS A 141 -7.04 -3.85 -13.37
CA LYS A 141 -8.11 -2.87 -13.57
C LYS A 141 -7.62 -1.43 -13.43
N GLN A 142 -6.60 -1.20 -12.60
CA GLN A 142 -6.10 0.14 -12.27
C GLN A 142 -5.10 0.68 -13.31
N GLN A 143 -4.45 -0.16 -14.12
CA GLN A 143 -3.49 0.25 -15.16
C GLN A 143 -4.10 1.02 -16.35
N LYS A 144 -5.35 1.43 -16.33
CA LYS A 144 -6.05 2.08 -17.46
C LYS A 144 -5.83 3.59 -17.58
N GLY A 145 -4.65 4.08 -17.36
CA GLY A 145 -4.27 5.46 -17.71
C GLY A 145 -3.48 6.15 -16.59
N ARG A 146 -2.40 6.80 -16.98
CA ARG A 146 -1.67 7.72 -16.12
C ARG A 146 -2.34 9.08 -16.21
N ILE A 147 -2.52 9.72 -15.06
CA ILE A 147 -3.06 11.07 -14.99
C ILE A 147 -1.88 12.03 -15.05
N TYR A 148 -1.97 12.98 -15.95
CA TYR A 148 -1.01 14.09 -16.04
C TYR A 148 -1.74 15.41 -15.87
N ILE A 149 -1.07 16.39 -15.29
CA ILE A 149 -1.51 17.78 -15.27
C ILE A 149 -0.65 18.53 -16.28
N ALA A 150 -1.29 19.05 -17.31
CA ALA A 150 -0.69 19.97 -18.24
C ALA A 150 -0.94 21.39 -17.74
N VAL A 151 0.13 22.13 -17.48
CA VAL A 151 0.09 23.56 -17.15
C VAL A 151 0.62 24.30 -18.36
N ILE A 152 -0.22 25.15 -18.97
CA ILE A 152 0.05 25.82 -20.24
C ILE A 152 -0.15 27.32 -20.03
N HIS A 153 0.86 28.11 -20.39
CA HIS A 153 0.79 29.56 -20.40
C HIS A 153 0.65 30.08 -21.82
N TYR A 154 -0.36 30.91 -22.04
CA TYR A 154 -0.63 31.51 -23.37
C TYR A 154 -1.14 32.95 -23.23
N THR A 155 -1.03 33.73 -24.34
CA THR A 155 -1.31 35.15 -24.34
C THR A 155 -2.60 35.52 -25.09
N THR A 156 -3.06 34.69 -26.05
CA THR A 156 -4.22 35.00 -26.90
C THR A 156 -5.35 34.02 -26.67
N ASP A 157 -6.60 34.48 -26.74
CA ASP A 157 -7.78 33.62 -26.59
C ASP A 157 -7.86 32.57 -27.71
N GLU A 158 -7.40 32.90 -28.92
CA GLU A 158 -7.30 31.94 -30.05
C GLU A 158 -6.36 30.78 -29.71
N ALA A 159 -5.24 31.05 -29.04
CA ALA A 159 -4.34 30.02 -28.58
C ALA A 159 -5.04 29.09 -27.60
N GLY A 160 -5.88 29.62 -26.69
CA GLY A 160 -6.67 28.83 -25.74
C GLY A 160 -7.61 27.83 -26.45
N ASP A 161 -8.32 28.25 -27.48
CA ASP A 161 -9.22 27.40 -28.26
C ASP A 161 -8.44 26.31 -29.02
N ASN A 162 -7.28 26.68 -29.61
CA ASN A 162 -6.43 25.74 -30.32
C ASN A 162 -5.80 24.70 -29.38
N ILE A 163 -5.43 25.09 -28.15
CA ILE A 163 -4.97 24.16 -27.08
C ILE A 163 -6.05 23.14 -26.79
N ILE A 164 -7.29 23.56 -26.58
CA ILE A 164 -8.41 22.64 -26.29
C ILE A 164 -8.64 21.69 -27.48
N ARG A 165 -8.55 22.16 -28.71
CA ARG A 165 -8.65 21.33 -29.91
C ARG A 165 -7.48 20.35 -30.06
N ALA A 166 -6.28 20.71 -29.59
CA ALA A 166 -5.10 19.86 -29.67
C ALA A 166 -5.21 18.62 -28.75
N PHE A 167 -6.00 18.66 -27.67
CA PHE A 167 -6.31 17.48 -26.87
C PHE A 167 -7.15 16.43 -27.63
N GLY A 168 -7.90 16.82 -28.66
CA GLY A 168 -8.60 15.93 -29.59
C GLY A 168 -9.54 14.93 -28.90
N LYS A 169 -9.24 13.61 -29.07
CA LYS A 169 -10.05 12.52 -28.49
C LYS A 169 -9.59 12.09 -27.07
N MET A 170 -8.58 12.74 -26.50
CA MET A 170 -8.11 12.42 -25.16
C MET A 170 -9.16 12.85 -24.13
N LYS A 171 -9.27 12.09 -23.06
CA LYS A 171 -10.09 12.51 -21.92
C LYS A 171 -9.32 13.55 -21.14
N TYR A 172 -9.86 14.74 -21.05
CA TYR A 172 -9.28 15.84 -20.28
C TYR A 172 -10.33 16.48 -19.37
N PHE A 173 -9.87 17.12 -18.31
CA PHE A 173 -10.68 17.91 -17.40
C PHE A 173 -9.92 19.20 -17.04
N VAL A 174 -10.55 20.34 -17.26
CA VAL A 174 -9.97 21.65 -16.90
C VAL A 174 -10.05 21.81 -15.39
N LYS A 175 -8.89 21.88 -14.72
CA LYS A 175 -8.81 22.10 -13.28
C LYS A 175 -8.92 23.56 -12.91
N SER A 176 -8.17 24.41 -13.60
CA SER A 176 -8.20 25.85 -13.40
C SER A 176 -7.81 26.62 -14.68
N LYS A 177 -8.39 27.79 -14.83
CA LYS A 177 -7.98 28.79 -15.81
C LYS A 177 -7.78 30.10 -15.07
N THR A 178 -6.54 30.57 -14.97
CA THR A 178 -6.18 31.81 -14.28
C THR A 178 -5.79 32.87 -15.32
N CYS A 179 -6.65 33.87 -15.52
CA CYS A 179 -6.39 34.95 -16.45
C CYS A 179 -5.66 36.08 -15.72
N ARG A 180 -4.46 36.47 -16.19
CA ARG A 180 -3.73 37.65 -15.78
C ARG A 180 -3.72 38.64 -16.94
N LYS A 181 -3.35 39.93 -16.70
CA LYS A 181 -3.43 40.97 -17.71
C LYS A 181 -2.70 40.64 -19.02
N GLU A 182 -1.58 39.91 -18.94
CA GLU A 182 -0.71 39.63 -20.10
C GLU A 182 -0.66 38.14 -20.45
N LYS A 183 -1.07 37.26 -19.53
CA LYS A 183 -0.91 35.80 -19.66
C LYS A 183 -2.07 35.08 -19.04
N THR A 184 -2.47 33.99 -19.66
CA THR A 184 -3.45 33.05 -19.12
C THR A 184 -2.75 31.73 -18.83
N GLU A 185 -2.93 31.22 -17.60
CA GLU A 185 -2.49 29.90 -17.17
C GLU A 185 -3.67 28.94 -17.21
N LEU A 186 -3.52 27.85 -17.93
CA LEU A 186 -4.51 26.78 -18.05
C LEU A 186 -3.95 25.49 -17.47
N SER A 187 -4.57 24.96 -16.43
CA SER A 187 -4.22 23.67 -15.84
C SER A 187 -5.26 22.64 -16.23
N VAL A 188 -4.85 21.61 -16.95
CA VAL A 188 -5.70 20.56 -17.50
C VAL A 188 -5.21 19.19 -17.03
N GLU A 189 -6.12 18.43 -16.45
CA GLU A 189 -5.89 17.01 -16.15
C GLU A 189 -6.14 16.19 -17.41
N VAL A 190 -5.14 15.40 -17.83
CA VAL A 190 -5.18 14.61 -19.06
C VAL A 190 -4.95 13.14 -18.75
N TYR A 191 -5.81 12.29 -19.29
CA TYR A 191 -5.72 10.83 -19.12
C TYR A 191 -5.00 10.20 -20.32
N CYS A 192 -3.74 9.84 -20.14
CA CYS A 192 -2.94 9.19 -21.19
C CYS A 192 -2.84 7.69 -20.94
N LYS A 193 -3.18 6.86 -21.95
CA LYS A 193 -3.07 5.39 -21.90
C LYS A 193 -1.66 4.86 -22.16
N SER A 194 -0.83 5.66 -22.83
CA SER A 194 0.55 5.33 -23.19
C SER A 194 1.46 6.50 -22.84
N ASN A 195 2.77 6.26 -22.84
CA ASN A 195 3.80 7.29 -22.67
C ASN A 195 3.93 8.21 -23.92
N ASP A 196 2.88 8.27 -24.75
CA ASP A 196 2.87 9.08 -25.94
C ASP A 196 2.55 10.54 -25.56
N LEU A 197 3.59 11.35 -25.47
CA LEU A 197 3.55 12.76 -25.07
C LEU A 197 3.57 13.72 -26.28
N PHE A 198 3.45 13.23 -27.51
CA PHE A 198 3.47 14.03 -28.75
C PHE A 198 2.41 15.13 -28.79
N PHE A 199 1.33 15.02 -28.02
CA PHE A 199 0.34 16.09 -27.93
C PHE A 199 0.93 17.37 -27.29
N MET A 200 1.92 17.25 -26.43
CA MET A 200 2.58 18.41 -25.82
C MET A 200 3.43 19.18 -26.83
N ASP A 201 4.09 18.46 -27.75
CA ASP A 201 4.87 19.12 -28.83
C ASP A 201 3.94 19.91 -29.74
N LYS A 202 2.78 19.35 -30.07
CA LYS A 202 1.75 20.07 -30.87
C LYS A 202 1.20 21.30 -30.14
N ILE A 203 1.02 21.24 -28.82
CA ILE A 203 0.55 22.37 -28.01
C ILE A 203 1.62 23.47 -28.00
N ARG A 204 2.89 23.10 -27.89
CA ARG A 204 4.01 24.03 -27.83
C ARG A 204 4.21 24.79 -29.18
N GLU A 205 3.81 24.17 -30.30
CA GLU A 205 3.88 24.79 -31.66
C GLU A 205 2.75 25.78 -31.95
N ILE A 206 1.75 25.91 -31.05
CA ILE A 206 0.62 26.83 -31.23
C ILE A 206 1.09 28.27 -31.00
N ASP A 207 0.83 29.15 -31.98
CA ASP A 207 1.13 30.57 -31.85
C ASP A 207 0.41 31.16 -30.62
N GLY A 208 1.16 31.90 -29.80
CA GLY A 208 0.65 32.49 -28.56
C GLY A 208 0.81 31.61 -27.32
N VAL A 209 1.32 30.39 -27.44
CA VAL A 209 1.76 29.56 -26.30
C VAL A 209 3.20 29.93 -25.93
N GLU A 210 3.43 30.32 -24.70
CA GLU A 210 4.76 30.68 -24.21
C GLU A 210 5.51 29.47 -23.66
N ASP A 211 4.84 28.70 -22.80
CA ASP A 211 5.36 27.43 -22.26
C ASP A 211 4.25 26.42 -22.01
N ALA A 212 4.63 25.16 -21.97
CA ALA A 212 3.76 24.06 -21.65
C ALA A 212 4.53 23.02 -20.82
N THR A 213 4.11 22.81 -19.59
CA THR A 213 4.71 21.86 -18.65
C THR A 213 3.76 20.71 -18.38
N LEU A 214 4.26 19.48 -18.43
CA LEU A 214 3.49 18.29 -18.11
C LEU A 214 4.03 17.66 -16.81
N ILE A 215 3.16 17.55 -15.82
CA ILE A 215 3.48 17.00 -14.51
C ILE A 215 2.71 15.70 -14.35
N GLN A 216 3.39 14.60 -14.04
CA GLN A 216 2.71 13.36 -13.69
C GLN A 216 2.03 13.54 -12.33
N TYR A 217 0.70 13.39 -12.32
CA TYR A 217 -0.08 13.50 -11.09
C TYR A 217 -0.16 12.16 -10.38
N ASN A 218 0.49 12.08 -9.24
CA ASN A 218 0.51 10.89 -8.38
C ASN A 218 -0.42 10.99 -7.16
N GLY A 219 -1.46 11.84 -7.23
CA GLY A 219 -2.53 11.86 -6.22
C GLY A 219 -2.33 12.81 -5.03
N GLU A 220 -1.22 13.55 -4.93
CA GLU A 220 -1.03 14.53 -3.85
C GLU A 220 -0.77 15.94 -4.42
N TYR A 221 -1.84 16.73 -4.51
CA TYR A 221 -1.74 18.19 -4.57
C TYR A 221 -2.29 18.73 -3.24
N HIS A 222 -1.42 19.07 -2.32
CA HIS A 222 -1.74 19.93 -1.20
C HIS A 222 -1.50 21.37 -1.66
N GLY A 223 -2.63 22.03 -2.05
CA GLY A 223 -2.66 23.47 -2.18
C GLY A 223 -2.61 24.14 -0.82
#